data_1cb2911f076668522b51ff4192ed442c
#
_entry.id   1cb2911f076668522b51ff4192ed442c
#
_cell.length_a   1.000
_cell.length_b   1.000
_cell.length_c   1.000
_cell.angle_alpha   90.00
_cell.angle_beta   90.00
_cell.angle_gamma   90.00
#
_symmetry.space_group_name_H-M   'P 1'
#
loop_
_entity.id
_entity.type
_entity.pdbx_description
1 polymer ?
#
loop_
_entity_poly.entity_id
_entity_poly.type
_entity_poly.pdbx_seq_one_letter_code
_entity_poly.pdbx_strand_id
1 'polypeptide(L)'
;MTIEHDFFGILGSDDAGEVYWSETAELGDQDIEVDLNSPTEDDVAAEALDIAAAMINNIEDLDSAARESLVAELTTKTTPTSTYIDQHVDEMDPEALADAIIWDSGDQQIDFLRSLRLQRVGFHPHHTGTDEHFALLEYSISPDDTDSLLIVAIDVNGDTVQIAIEN
;
A
#
# COMPACT_ATOMS: atom_id res chain seq x y z
N MET A 1 12.35 18.35 -20.06
CA MET A 1 10.90 18.62 -19.93
C MET A 1 10.47 18.38 -18.50
N THR A 2 9.60 19.18 -17.96
CA THR A 2 9.11 19.06 -16.59
C THR A 2 7.60 19.06 -16.57
N ILE A 3 7.03 18.43 -15.54
CA ILE A 3 5.59 18.39 -15.30
C ILE A 3 5.32 19.26 -14.08
N GLU A 4 4.36 20.18 -14.20
CA GLU A 4 3.92 21.00 -13.07
C GLU A 4 2.55 20.53 -12.60
N HIS A 5 2.41 20.35 -11.28
CA HIS A 5 1.16 19.95 -10.66
C HIS A 5 0.97 20.68 -9.33
N ASP A 6 -0.24 21.08 -9.03
CA ASP A 6 -0.54 21.88 -7.83
C ASP A 6 -0.15 21.16 -6.53
N PHE A 7 -0.33 19.85 -6.47
CA PHE A 7 0.01 19.05 -5.28
C PHE A 7 1.47 18.62 -5.28
N PHE A 8 1.96 18.05 -6.40
CA PHE A 8 3.31 17.48 -6.49
C PHE A 8 4.39 18.51 -6.77
N GLY A 9 4.01 19.73 -7.14
CA GLY A 9 4.96 20.75 -7.55
C GLY A 9 5.56 20.46 -8.92
N ILE A 10 6.84 20.76 -9.07
CA ILE A 10 7.56 20.53 -10.31
C ILE A 10 8.20 19.12 -10.26
N LEU A 11 7.72 18.27 -11.17
CA LEU A 11 8.26 16.91 -11.35
C LEU A 11 9.25 16.95 -12.51
N GLY A 12 10.54 16.80 -12.18
CA GLY A 12 11.58 16.66 -13.20
C GLY A 12 11.83 15.19 -13.54
N SER A 13 12.34 14.96 -14.74
CA SER A 13 12.85 13.64 -15.10
C SER A 13 14.35 13.58 -14.92
N ASP A 14 14.87 12.39 -14.61
CA ASP A 14 16.30 12.15 -14.59
C ASP A 14 16.86 11.98 -16.02
N ASP A 15 18.15 11.64 -16.14
CA ASP A 15 18.82 11.46 -17.44
C ASP A 15 18.22 10.34 -18.29
N ALA A 16 17.54 9.36 -17.63
CA ALA A 16 16.85 8.26 -18.32
C ALA A 16 15.39 8.59 -18.64
N GLY A 17 14.88 9.78 -18.25
CA GLY A 17 13.50 10.19 -18.45
C GLY A 17 12.52 9.71 -17.38
N GLU A 18 13.04 9.09 -16.32
CA GLU A 18 12.22 8.57 -15.22
C GLU A 18 11.76 9.70 -14.29
N VAL A 19 10.46 9.70 -13.97
CA VAL A 19 9.85 10.67 -13.06
C VAL A 19 9.74 10.05 -11.67
N TYR A 20 10.19 10.78 -10.65
CA TYR A 20 10.15 10.32 -9.25
C TYR A 20 9.78 11.47 -8.30
N TRP A 21 8.94 11.14 -7.32
CA TRP A 21 8.56 12.04 -6.23
C TRP A 21 8.33 11.22 -4.96
N SER A 22 8.70 11.76 -3.81
CA SER A 22 8.41 11.10 -2.53
C SER A 22 8.22 12.12 -1.42
N GLU A 23 7.35 11.79 -0.46
CA GLU A 23 7.14 12.52 0.78
C GLU A 23 6.70 11.57 1.89
N THR A 24 6.80 12.04 3.13
CA THR A 24 6.25 11.35 4.29
C THR A 24 4.85 11.90 4.55
N ALA A 25 3.88 11.01 4.76
CA ALA A 25 2.51 11.36 5.14
C ALA A 25 2.20 10.80 6.52
N GLU A 26 1.28 11.42 7.21
CA GLU A 26 0.83 10.96 8.53
C GLU A 26 -0.45 10.13 8.40
N LEU A 27 -0.48 8.97 9.05
CA LEU A 27 -1.67 8.13 9.18
C LEU A 27 -1.84 7.76 10.65
N GLY A 28 -2.76 8.45 11.33
CA GLY A 28 -2.89 8.32 12.78
C GLY A 28 -1.59 8.78 13.49
N ASP A 29 -1.03 7.90 14.30
CA ASP A 29 0.22 8.16 15.02
C ASP A 29 1.47 7.72 14.24
N GLN A 30 1.30 7.27 13.01
CA GLN A 30 2.35 6.66 12.21
C GLN A 30 2.69 7.53 10.99
N ASP A 31 3.99 7.64 10.70
CA ASP A 31 4.47 8.22 9.45
C ASP A 31 4.62 7.11 8.41
N ILE A 32 4.13 7.35 7.21
CA ILE A 32 4.26 6.43 6.09
C ILE A 32 4.99 7.11 4.93
N GLU A 33 5.71 6.33 4.15
CA GLU A 33 6.34 6.80 2.93
C GLU A 33 5.33 6.79 1.78
N VAL A 34 5.24 7.89 1.06
CA VAL A 34 4.41 7.99 -0.15
C VAL A 34 5.33 8.37 -1.30
N ASP A 35 5.31 7.60 -2.36
CA ASP A 35 6.10 7.93 -3.55
C ASP A 35 5.29 7.76 -4.84
N LEU A 36 5.82 8.35 -5.89
CA LEU A 36 5.24 8.30 -7.22
C LEU A 36 6.40 8.15 -8.21
N ASN A 37 6.29 7.20 -9.11
CA ASN A 37 7.30 6.99 -10.15
C ASN A 37 6.65 6.60 -11.48
N SER A 38 7.29 7.01 -12.56
CA SER A 38 6.95 6.61 -13.92
C SER A 38 8.24 6.46 -14.73
N PRO A 39 8.33 5.43 -15.58
CA PRO A 39 9.52 5.24 -16.41
C PRO A 39 9.71 6.37 -17.43
N THR A 40 8.66 7.09 -17.82
CA THR A 40 8.76 8.21 -18.74
C THR A 40 7.80 9.35 -18.37
N GLU A 41 8.18 10.59 -18.69
CA GLU A 41 7.30 11.76 -18.54
C GLU A 41 6.07 11.68 -19.45
N ASP A 42 6.23 11.10 -20.62
CA ASP A 42 5.18 11.07 -21.65
C ASP A 42 3.97 10.23 -21.21
N ASP A 43 4.17 9.29 -20.31
CA ASP A 43 3.11 8.41 -19.81
C ASP A 43 2.39 8.98 -18.58
N VAL A 44 2.76 10.18 -18.13
CA VAL A 44 2.16 10.81 -16.94
C VAL A 44 1.14 11.85 -17.36
N ALA A 45 -0.14 11.52 -17.24
CA ALA A 45 -1.24 12.43 -17.52
C ALA A 45 -1.59 13.28 -16.30
N ALA A 46 -2.00 14.52 -16.53
CA ALA A 46 -2.44 15.41 -15.45
C ALA A 46 -3.60 14.79 -14.62
N GLU A 47 -4.52 14.11 -15.28
CA GLU A 47 -5.64 13.42 -14.61
C GLU A 47 -5.15 12.35 -13.65
N ALA A 48 -4.12 11.58 -14.02
CA ALA A 48 -3.52 10.57 -13.15
C ALA A 48 -2.91 11.20 -11.90
N LEU A 49 -2.23 12.33 -12.05
CA LEU A 49 -1.68 13.07 -10.91
C LEU A 49 -2.79 13.62 -10.00
N ASP A 50 -3.90 14.09 -10.56
CA ASP A 50 -5.05 14.54 -9.78
C ASP A 50 -5.65 13.39 -8.96
N ILE A 51 -5.75 12.21 -9.54
CA ILE A 51 -6.25 11.02 -8.85
C ILE A 51 -5.29 10.62 -7.71
N ALA A 52 -3.99 10.57 -7.97
CA ALA A 52 -3.00 10.26 -6.96
C ALA A 52 -3.03 11.27 -5.80
N ALA A 53 -3.10 12.57 -6.11
CA ALA A 53 -3.21 13.61 -5.10
C ALA A 53 -4.46 13.47 -4.25
N ALA A 54 -5.60 13.16 -4.86
CA ALA A 54 -6.85 12.92 -4.14
C ALA A 54 -6.75 11.72 -3.20
N MET A 55 -6.12 10.64 -3.64
CA MET A 55 -5.89 9.45 -2.82
C MET A 55 -4.99 9.76 -1.63
N ILE A 56 -3.93 10.53 -1.82
CA ILE A 56 -3.01 10.92 -0.75
C ILE A 56 -3.74 11.81 0.28
N ASN A 57 -4.56 12.74 -0.18
CA ASN A 57 -5.35 13.60 0.71
C ASN A 57 -6.42 12.85 1.49
N ASN A 58 -6.83 11.66 1.03
CA ASN A 58 -7.82 10.79 1.67
C ASN A 58 -7.20 9.44 2.03
N ILE A 59 -5.96 9.45 2.49
CA ILE A 59 -5.19 8.23 2.72
C ILE A 59 -5.81 7.33 3.79
N GLU A 60 -6.52 7.88 4.76
CA GLU A 60 -7.24 7.10 5.77
C GLU A 60 -8.35 6.25 5.13
N ASP A 61 -9.09 6.83 4.19
CA ASP A 61 -10.15 6.11 3.48
C ASP A 61 -9.56 5.05 2.56
N LEU A 62 -8.42 5.35 1.94
CA LEU A 62 -7.69 4.40 1.09
C LEU A 62 -7.21 3.20 1.90
N ASP A 63 -6.63 3.45 3.07
CA ASP A 63 -6.19 2.42 4.01
C ASP A 63 -7.36 1.56 4.49
N SER A 64 -8.47 2.18 4.87
CA SER A 64 -9.67 1.47 5.32
C SER A 64 -10.22 0.53 4.26
N ALA A 65 -10.32 1.00 3.02
CA ALA A 65 -10.82 0.18 1.90
C ALA A 65 -9.89 -1.00 1.61
N ALA A 66 -8.58 -0.78 1.67
CA ALA A 66 -7.60 -1.85 1.49
C ALA A 66 -7.71 -2.92 2.58
N ARG A 67 -7.89 -2.52 3.84
CA ARG A 67 -8.07 -3.45 4.96
C ARG A 67 -9.36 -4.26 4.84
N GLU A 68 -10.43 -3.65 4.35
CA GLU A 68 -11.68 -4.38 4.06
C GLU A 68 -11.47 -5.48 3.02
N SER A 69 -10.66 -5.20 2.00
CA SER A 69 -10.30 -6.20 0.98
C SER A 69 -9.52 -7.37 1.60
N LEU A 70 -8.62 -7.09 2.54
CA LEU A 70 -7.86 -8.13 3.26
C LEU A 70 -8.81 -9.00 4.11
N VAL A 71 -9.73 -8.39 4.84
CA VAL A 71 -10.72 -9.11 5.64
C VAL A 71 -11.60 -10.00 4.76
N ALA A 72 -12.00 -9.50 3.59
CA ALA A 72 -12.82 -10.27 2.65
C ALA A 72 -12.12 -11.56 2.18
N GLU A 73 -10.80 -11.56 2.07
CA GLU A 73 -10.03 -12.75 1.71
C GLU A 73 -10.03 -13.85 2.78
N LEU A 74 -10.37 -13.54 4.01
CA LEU A 74 -10.42 -14.53 5.09
C LEU A 74 -11.51 -15.59 4.90
N THR A 75 -12.48 -15.36 4.03
CA THR A 75 -13.51 -16.34 3.71
C THR A 75 -12.97 -17.52 2.90
N THR A 76 -11.77 -17.39 2.34
CA THR A 76 -11.11 -18.42 1.54
C THR A 76 -9.73 -18.72 2.14
N LYS A 77 -9.38 -20.01 2.33
CA LYS A 77 -8.18 -20.44 3.04
C LYS A 77 -6.88 -20.36 2.22
N THR A 78 -6.96 -20.17 0.92
CA THR A 78 -5.80 -20.23 0.02
C THR A 78 -5.43 -18.87 -0.56
N THR A 79 -5.90 -17.80 0.06
CA THR A 79 -5.58 -16.44 -0.38
C THR A 79 -4.21 -15.98 0.13
N PRO A 80 -3.58 -14.99 -0.52
CA PRO A 80 -2.36 -14.39 0.00
C PRO A 80 -2.51 -13.86 1.43
N THR A 81 -3.65 -13.25 1.77
CA THR A 81 -3.91 -12.75 3.12
C THR A 81 -3.87 -13.87 4.16
N SER A 82 -4.58 -14.97 3.91
CA SER A 82 -4.57 -16.12 4.81
C SER A 82 -3.19 -16.75 4.92
N THR A 83 -2.48 -16.86 3.81
CA THR A 83 -1.12 -17.39 3.78
C THR A 83 -0.16 -16.51 4.58
N TYR A 84 -0.26 -15.19 4.45
CA TYR A 84 0.56 -14.25 5.20
C TYR A 84 0.36 -14.41 6.71
N ILE A 85 -0.90 -14.52 7.16
CA ILE A 85 -1.21 -14.71 8.57
C ILE A 85 -0.63 -16.03 9.07
N ASP A 86 -0.91 -17.13 8.39
CA ASP A 86 -0.48 -18.46 8.80
C ASP A 86 1.05 -18.57 8.87
N GLN A 87 1.73 -18.01 7.87
CA GLN A 87 3.20 -18.01 7.81
C GLN A 87 3.80 -17.26 9.01
N HIS A 88 3.26 -16.10 9.34
CA HIS A 88 3.79 -15.30 10.45
C HIS A 88 3.43 -15.89 11.82
N VAL A 89 2.25 -16.48 11.96
CA VAL A 89 1.87 -17.18 13.20
C VAL A 89 2.78 -18.38 13.44
N ASP A 90 3.18 -19.09 12.38
CA ASP A 90 4.03 -20.27 12.49
C ASP A 90 5.53 -19.95 12.65
N GLU A 91 6.01 -18.89 11.99
CA GLU A 91 7.45 -18.61 11.87
C GLU A 91 7.98 -17.51 12.80
N MET A 92 7.15 -16.53 13.18
CA MET A 92 7.59 -15.48 14.10
C MET A 92 7.79 -15.99 15.50
N ASP A 93 8.74 -15.37 16.22
CA ASP A 93 8.90 -15.57 17.66
C ASP A 93 7.54 -15.28 18.34
N PRO A 94 7.03 -16.20 19.19
CA PRO A 94 5.75 -16.00 19.86
C PRO A 94 5.64 -14.71 20.68
N GLU A 95 6.73 -14.26 21.29
CA GLU A 95 6.74 -12.99 22.03
C GLU A 95 6.61 -11.79 21.09
N ALA A 96 7.34 -11.81 19.97
CA ALA A 96 7.28 -10.74 18.96
C ALA A 96 5.88 -10.69 18.34
N LEU A 97 5.28 -11.83 18.03
CA LEU A 97 3.93 -11.90 17.48
C LEU A 97 2.90 -11.38 18.48
N ALA A 98 3.00 -11.76 19.75
CA ALA A 98 2.09 -11.30 20.80
C ALA A 98 2.17 -9.78 21.00
N ASP A 99 3.36 -9.20 20.89
CA ASP A 99 3.58 -7.76 21.03
C ASP A 99 3.06 -6.99 19.80
N ALA A 100 3.12 -7.61 18.62
CA ALA A 100 2.70 -6.98 17.37
C ALA A 100 1.18 -6.94 17.20
N ILE A 101 0.45 -7.91 17.75
CA ILE A 101 -1.00 -8.01 17.61
C ILE A 101 -1.71 -7.32 18.77
N ILE A 102 -2.67 -6.45 18.44
CA ILE A 102 -3.57 -5.84 19.42
C ILE A 102 -4.77 -6.76 19.59
N TRP A 103 -4.82 -7.51 20.68
CA TRP A 103 -5.85 -8.50 20.98
C TRP A 103 -7.11 -7.80 21.48
N ASP A 104 -8.15 -7.73 20.64
CA ASP A 104 -9.37 -6.97 20.93
C ASP A 104 -10.67 -7.74 20.65
N SER A 105 -10.75 -8.42 19.49
CA SER A 105 -12.00 -9.03 19.05
C SER A 105 -12.20 -10.47 19.50
N GLY A 106 -11.15 -11.15 19.97
CA GLY A 106 -11.15 -12.58 20.23
C GLY A 106 -10.95 -13.45 18.99
N ASP A 107 -10.88 -12.84 17.80
CA ASP A 107 -10.56 -13.52 16.55
C ASP A 107 -9.13 -13.16 16.16
N GLN A 108 -8.22 -14.13 16.20
CA GLN A 108 -6.81 -13.90 15.91
C GLN A 108 -6.57 -13.33 14.51
N GLN A 109 -7.27 -13.81 13.51
CA GLN A 109 -7.08 -13.35 12.13
C GLN A 109 -7.53 -11.90 11.96
N ILE A 110 -8.65 -11.53 12.54
CA ILE A 110 -9.15 -10.15 12.50
C ILE A 110 -8.20 -9.23 13.26
N ASP A 111 -7.77 -9.62 14.46
CA ASP A 111 -6.86 -8.83 15.27
C ASP A 111 -5.49 -8.68 14.59
N PHE A 112 -5.02 -9.73 13.90
CA PHE A 112 -3.80 -9.69 13.10
C PHE A 112 -3.92 -8.63 11.99
N LEU A 113 -5.00 -8.65 11.21
CA LEU A 113 -5.19 -7.69 10.12
C LEU A 113 -5.37 -6.26 10.61
N ARG A 114 -6.04 -6.07 11.74
CA ARG A 114 -6.18 -4.74 12.35
C ARG A 114 -4.86 -4.21 12.88
N SER A 115 -3.93 -5.10 13.20
CA SER A 115 -2.61 -4.74 13.72
C SER A 115 -1.56 -4.50 12.64
N LEU A 116 -1.88 -4.80 11.37
CA LEU A 116 -0.99 -4.51 10.25
C LEU A 116 -0.69 -3.02 10.18
N ARG A 117 0.57 -2.71 9.90
CA ARG A 117 1.03 -1.32 9.74
C ARG A 117 1.26 -1.03 8.27
N LEU A 118 0.63 0.03 7.78
CA LEU A 118 0.92 0.52 6.44
C LEU A 118 2.30 1.16 6.45
N GLN A 119 3.20 0.66 5.60
CA GLN A 119 4.58 1.13 5.53
C GLN A 119 4.78 2.15 4.41
N ARG A 120 4.14 1.89 3.27
CA ARG A 120 4.36 2.67 2.07
C ARG A 120 3.15 2.61 1.14
N VAL A 121 2.92 3.71 0.43
CA VAL A 121 2.00 3.75 -0.70
C VAL A 121 2.78 4.25 -1.92
N GLY A 122 2.90 3.41 -2.93
CA GLY A 122 3.60 3.76 -4.17
C GLY A 122 2.61 3.95 -5.32
N PHE A 123 2.70 5.09 -6.00
CA PHE A 123 1.85 5.41 -7.14
C PHE A 123 2.58 5.22 -8.45
N HIS A 124 1.87 4.67 -9.44
CA HIS A 124 2.36 4.45 -10.80
C HIS A 124 1.41 5.16 -11.77
N PRO A 125 1.59 6.48 -11.99
CA PRO A 125 0.63 7.29 -12.74
C PRO A 125 0.51 6.91 -14.22
N HIS A 126 1.41 6.07 -14.71
CA HIS A 126 1.36 5.52 -16.07
C HIS A 126 0.43 4.31 -16.20
N HIS A 127 0.00 3.71 -15.07
CA HIS A 127 -0.93 2.57 -15.03
C HIS A 127 -2.36 3.08 -14.78
N THR A 128 -3.03 3.58 -15.81
CA THR A 128 -4.34 4.22 -15.69
C THR A 128 -5.51 3.35 -16.14
N GLY A 129 -5.24 2.14 -16.60
CA GLY A 129 -6.28 1.21 -17.01
C GLY A 129 -7.02 0.58 -15.84
N THR A 130 -8.23 0.09 -16.11
CA THR A 130 -8.95 -0.76 -15.18
C THR A 130 -8.17 -2.05 -15.00
N ASP A 131 -8.09 -2.56 -13.77
CA ASP A 131 -7.30 -3.74 -13.40
C ASP A 131 -5.76 -3.55 -13.52
N GLU A 132 -5.30 -2.34 -13.72
CA GLU A 132 -3.86 -2.04 -13.64
C GLU A 132 -3.48 -1.60 -12.22
N HIS A 133 -2.21 -1.81 -11.84
CA HIS A 133 -1.68 -1.44 -10.53
C HIS A 133 -1.34 0.05 -10.48
N PHE A 134 -2.34 0.88 -10.25
CA PHE A 134 -2.16 2.33 -10.13
C PHE A 134 -1.44 2.70 -8.84
N ALA A 135 -1.81 2.04 -7.73
CA ALA A 135 -1.17 2.24 -6.44
C ALA A 135 -0.97 0.91 -5.72
N LEU A 136 0.13 0.82 -4.98
CA LEU A 136 0.46 -0.33 -4.14
C LEU A 136 0.54 0.11 -2.69
N LEU A 137 -0.25 -0.54 -1.81
CA LEU A 137 -0.20 -0.32 -0.37
C LEU A 137 0.55 -1.50 0.26
N GLU A 138 1.65 -1.22 0.93
CA GLU A 138 2.54 -2.22 1.51
C GLU A 138 2.33 -2.29 3.03
N TYR A 139 1.88 -3.44 3.52
CA TYR A 139 1.59 -3.69 4.94
C TYR A 139 2.57 -4.68 5.55
N SER A 140 2.90 -4.47 6.82
CA SER A 140 3.70 -5.41 7.63
C SER A 140 3.07 -5.57 9.01
N ILE A 141 3.11 -6.80 9.53
CA ILE A 141 2.69 -7.06 10.92
C ILE A 141 3.74 -6.55 11.91
N SER A 142 5.00 -6.63 11.56
CA SER A 142 6.10 -6.12 12.39
C SER A 142 7.33 -5.89 11.52
N PRO A 143 7.57 -4.64 11.08
CA PRO A 143 8.70 -4.34 10.19
C PRO A 143 10.08 -4.68 10.78
N ASP A 144 10.19 -4.68 12.11
CA ASP A 144 11.44 -4.98 12.80
C ASP A 144 11.74 -6.48 12.89
N ASP A 145 10.71 -7.32 12.76
CA ASP A 145 10.80 -8.77 12.96
C ASP A 145 10.65 -9.59 11.69
N THR A 146 10.13 -8.98 10.61
CA THR A 146 9.92 -9.67 9.33
C THR A 146 10.14 -8.72 8.15
N ASP A 147 10.71 -9.25 7.08
CA ASP A 147 10.88 -8.53 5.81
C ASP A 147 9.71 -8.77 4.85
N SER A 148 8.79 -9.67 5.20
CA SER A 148 7.64 -9.99 4.37
C SER A 148 6.59 -8.90 4.41
N LEU A 149 6.08 -8.53 3.23
CA LEU A 149 5.03 -7.52 3.07
C LEU A 149 3.78 -8.15 2.46
N LEU A 150 2.62 -7.69 2.92
CA LEU A 150 1.35 -7.98 2.29
C LEU A 150 0.96 -6.75 1.48
N ILE A 151 0.83 -6.91 0.17
CA ILE A 151 0.64 -5.80 -0.76
C ILE A 151 -0.76 -5.83 -1.35
N VAL A 152 -1.47 -4.70 -1.23
CA VAL A 152 -2.78 -4.48 -1.86
C VAL A 152 -2.56 -3.54 -3.05
N ALA A 153 -2.83 -4.04 -4.26
CA ALA A 153 -2.78 -3.25 -5.48
C ALA A 153 -4.18 -2.75 -5.83
N ILE A 154 -4.29 -1.47 -6.12
CA ILE A 154 -5.55 -0.84 -6.52
C ILE A 154 -5.41 -0.15 -7.86
N ASP A 155 -6.53 -0.04 -8.59
CA ASP A 155 -6.57 0.68 -9.86
C ASP A 155 -6.92 2.17 -9.66
N VAL A 156 -7.05 2.92 -10.75
CA VAL A 156 -7.37 4.37 -10.72
C VAL A 156 -8.70 4.68 -10.04
N ASN A 157 -9.60 3.70 -9.96
CA ASN A 157 -10.90 3.86 -9.31
C ASN A 157 -10.85 3.55 -7.81
N GLY A 158 -9.70 3.11 -7.31
CA GLY A 158 -9.54 2.70 -5.91
C GLY A 158 -10.00 1.27 -5.62
N ASP A 159 -10.32 0.51 -6.66
CA ASP A 159 -10.74 -0.89 -6.52
C ASP A 159 -9.53 -1.81 -6.38
N THR A 160 -9.60 -2.77 -5.46
CA THR A 160 -8.54 -3.76 -5.28
C THR A 160 -8.50 -4.71 -6.48
N VAL A 161 -7.34 -4.78 -7.13
CA VAL A 161 -7.13 -5.64 -8.30
C VAL A 161 -6.27 -6.86 -8.00
N GLN A 162 -5.42 -6.78 -7.00
CA GLN A 162 -4.59 -7.90 -6.56
C GLN A 162 -4.13 -7.73 -5.13
N ILE A 163 -4.00 -8.86 -4.43
CA ILE A 163 -3.32 -8.92 -3.13
C ILE A 163 -2.21 -9.95 -3.26
N ALA A 164 -1.00 -9.61 -2.81
CA ALA A 164 0.18 -10.45 -2.97
C ALA A 164 1.10 -10.37 -1.76
N ILE A 165 1.96 -11.37 -1.60
CA ILE A 165 3.01 -11.38 -0.58
C ILE A 165 4.34 -11.10 -1.28
N GLU A 166 5.13 -10.20 -0.71
CA GLU A 166 6.49 -9.90 -1.15
C GLU A 166 7.47 -10.18 -0.01
N ASN A 167 8.51 -10.95 -0.30
CA ASN A 167 9.57 -11.30 0.65
C ASN A 167 10.88 -10.59 0.32
#